data_c31be4da1f555c2a13908ad599a86791
#
_entry.id   c31be4da1f555c2a13908ad599a86791
#
_cell.length_a   1.000
_cell.length_b   1.000
_cell.length_c   1.000
_cell.angle_alpha   90.00
_cell.angle_beta   90.00
_cell.angle_gamma   90.00
#
_symmetry.space_group_name_H-M   'P 1'
#
loop_
_entity.id
_entity.type
_entity.pdbx_description
1 polymer ?
#
loop_
_entity_poly.entity_id
_entity_poly.type
_entity_poly.pdbx_seq_one_letter_code
_entity_poly.pdbx_strand_id
1 'polypeptide(L)'
;MTGSRARAVSDQNRSSFLSALGKGSGVRRSGRGTLCRVVGTALLVMIGLAGPAPAEMEPTPLHRSPVTAPLSERAAPSGFVFEPLTTPDVHGIGVLDDKHGGLGVDLWNGSPRALLAKLLPALPVHTSSPALRQLMQRLLLTAAAVPAGGEDLLFHRVERLWAMGEVDGMLQLIAAVPAGAFDARLWRFRVDGLLLQGDSAAACAQPSPAHKDDDGYLAQVSAFCAALAGRTAEAALTADWLQEHGFGDDAFFAALEAMSGAAIALTSLPQPRPLHLAMARFAKLALPADAASGNEPAILRAVALDTATPTETRLIAAEKADQIGALDTEVLRHLYSTVTFSGDVADRPIDDAANPAGWRSRALLFRITQAQPSAPARAELIAKALRLGQQRGQFAATARIYAPLIEATPPSAQLAGFAGIAVRALLAAGRRDAIAAWLPHCPPAGSRADIAPVWPLLRLMEAHEDDPPQPGQLSAWLKQRTPLQPDRARAQASLLFGLLEALGDKVRTEDWLELMDGPTVSATTMPQPALWHAQRIAAEELRSGETVLLALVSLGDGFPDTIDPTAIYRVVASLRLVGFDEEARAIAVEAALAAGV
;
A
#
# COMPACT_ATOMS: atom_id res chain seq x y z
N MET A 1 50.65 -18.61 -12.05
CA MET A 1 49.51 -18.23 -12.93
C MET A 1 48.27 -18.41 -12.11
N THR A 2 47.86 -17.36 -11.44
CA THR A 2 46.82 -17.33 -10.41
C THR A 2 45.63 -16.59 -10.96
N GLY A 3 44.54 -17.31 -11.25
CA GLY A 3 43.27 -16.74 -11.65
C GLY A 3 42.44 -16.37 -10.44
N SER A 4 42.28 -15.07 -10.21
CA SER A 4 41.37 -14.50 -9.21
C SER A 4 39.93 -14.68 -9.69
N ARG A 5 39.15 -15.49 -8.99
CA ARG A 5 37.70 -15.53 -9.13
C ARG A 5 37.10 -14.51 -8.19
N ALA A 6 36.65 -13.41 -8.74
CA ALA A 6 35.75 -12.49 -8.05
C ALA A 6 34.39 -13.19 -7.79
N ARG A 7 34.02 -13.36 -6.53
CA ARG A 7 32.69 -13.77 -6.11
C ARG A 7 31.79 -12.55 -6.21
N ALA A 8 30.86 -12.58 -7.14
CA ALA A 8 29.67 -11.70 -7.07
C ALA A 8 28.83 -12.16 -5.87
N VAL A 9 28.79 -11.36 -4.84
CA VAL A 9 27.82 -11.48 -3.74
C VAL A 9 26.52 -10.88 -4.25
N SER A 10 25.50 -11.71 -4.43
CA SER A 10 24.15 -11.24 -4.77
C SER A 10 23.57 -10.54 -3.55
N ASP A 11 23.43 -9.24 -3.61
CA ASP A 11 22.57 -8.47 -2.73
C ASP A 11 21.11 -8.78 -3.07
N GLN A 12 20.56 -9.77 -2.39
CA GLN A 12 19.12 -9.90 -2.25
C GLN A 12 18.82 -9.74 -0.78
N ASN A 13 18.21 -8.63 -0.44
CA ASN A 13 17.19 -8.67 0.57
C ASN A 13 16.91 -7.35 1.15
N ARG A 14 15.69 -6.92 0.89
CA ARG A 14 15.24 -5.88 1.79
C ARG A 14 13.83 -5.47 1.57
N SER A 15 13.13 -5.75 2.51
CA SER A 15 11.80 -5.23 2.64
C SER A 15 11.34 -5.57 4.01
N SER A 16 10.57 -4.96 4.50
CA SER A 16 9.26 -4.41 4.34
C SER A 16 8.60 -4.39 5.68
N PHE A 17 8.19 -3.27 6.03
CA PHE A 17 7.58 -3.17 7.32
C PHE A 17 6.38 -2.26 7.27
N LEU A 18 5.36 -2.60 7.96
CA LEU A 18 4.21 -1.80 8.22
C LEU A 18 3.09 -1.81 7.19
N SER A 19 2.56 -2.94 6.91
CA SER A 19 1.25 -2.98 6.28
C SER A 19 0.09 -2.83 7.25
N ALA A 20 0.37 -2.45 8.48
CA ALA A 20 -0.69 -2.47 9.44
C ALA A 20 -0.87 -1.23 10.28
N LEU A 21 -0.25 -0.15 9.90
CA LEU A 21 -0.54 1.13 10.53
C LEU A 21 -1.83 1.80 10.01
N GLY A 22 -2.62 1.13 9.20
CA GLY A 22 -3.71 1.74 8.45
C GLY A 22 -5.13 1.28 8.73
N LYS A 23 -5.41 0.50 9.74
CA LYS A 23 -6.82 0.22 10.06
C LYS A 23 -7.18 0.68 11.46
N GLY A 24 -7.79 1.84 11.54
CA GLY A 24 -8.74 2.19 12.57
C GLY A 24 -8.24 2.91 13.78
N SER A 25 -8.01 4.17 13.71
CA SER A 25 -8.23 5.07 14.84
C SER A 25 -9.61 5.71 14.76
N GLY A 26 -10.61 4.90 15.03
CA GLY A 26 -11.87 5.43 15.53
C GLY A 26 -11.65 5.85 16.99
N VAL A 27 -11.27 7.09 17.22
CA VAL A 27 -11.21 7.69 18.56
C VAL A 27 -12.61 7.70 19.13
N ARG A 28 -12.94 6.73 19.95
CA ARG A 28 -14.06 6.83 20.89
C ARG A 28 -13.56 7.57 22.12
N ARG A 29 -13.88 8.86 22.18
CA ARG A 29 -13.85 9.62 23.45
C ARG A 29 -14.80 8.93 24.44
N SER A 30 -14.29 8.34 25.47
CA SER A 30 -15.04 7.88 26.65
C SER A 30 -15.41 9.09 27.50
N GLY A 31 -16.66 9.57 27.34
CA GLY A 31 -17.29 10.40 28.34
C GLY A 31 -17.93 9.53 29.41
N ARG A 32 -17.40 9.53 30.63
CA ARG A 32 -18.10 9.03 31.79
C ARG A 32 -19.30 9.94 32.09
N GLY A 33 -20.50 9.37 32.10
CA GLY A 33 -21.75 10.04 32.50
C GLY A 33 -22.76 9.01 33.00
N THR A 34 -23.00 9.11 34.27
CA THR A 34 -23.83 8.42 35.23
C THR A 34 -25.23 7.99 34.74
N LEU A 35 -25.64 6.81 35.22
CA LEU A 35 -27.00 6.26 35.11
C LEU A 35 -28.05 7.23 35.66
N CYS A 36 -29.19 7.36 34.94
CA CYS A 36 -30.49 7.52 35.55
C CYS A 36 -31.58 6.84 34.69
N ARG A 37 -32.19 5.79 35.26
CA ARG A 37 -33.40 5.15 34.75
C ARG A 37 -34.59 6.06 35.04
N VAL A 38 -35.43 6.35 34.03
CA VAL A 38 -36.85 6.64 34.24
C VAL A 38 -37.63 5.99 33.10
N VAL A 39 -38.54 5.12 33.50
CA VAL A 39 -39.63 4.53 32.72
C VAL A 39 -40.77 5.55 32.67
N GLY A 40 -41.31 5.79 31.50
CA GLY A 40 -42.46 6.66 31.34
C GLY A 40 -43.24 6.36 30.07
N THR A 41 -44.30 5.61 30.22
CA THR A 41 -45.40 5.38 29.28
C THR A 41 -46.14 6.69 28.98
N ALA A 42 -46.41 7.02 27.74
CA ALA A 42 -47.30 8.12 27.39
C ALA A 42 -48.27 7.76 26.29
N LEU A 43 -49.49 8.00 26.65
CA LEU A 43 -50.79 7.79 26.05
C LEU A 43 -51.07 8.84 24.95
N LEU A 44 -51.67 8.38 23.87
CA LEU A 44 -52.29 9.26 22.84
C LEU A 44 -53.52 9.99 23.39
N VAL A 45 -53.60 11.29 23.14
CA VAL A 45 -54.88 12.02 23.17
C VAL A 45 -54.98 12.92 21.94
N MET A 46 -55.94 12.60 21.08
CA MET A 46 -56.43 13.45 19.99
C MET A 46 -57.48 14.40 20.54
N ILE A 47 -57.31 15.70 20.37
CA ILE A 47 -58.38 16.68 20.53
C ILE A 47 -58.36 17.59 19.31
N GLY A 48 -59.44 17.51 18.52
CA GLY A 48 -59.72 18.43 17.43
C GLY A 48 -60.31 19.75 17.95
N LEU A 49 -59.89 20.84 17.34
CA LEU A 49 -60.56 22.12 17.42
C LEU A 49 -60.69 22.70 16.02
N ALA A 50 -61.95 22.83 15.60
CA ALA A 50 -62.42 23.54 14.40
C ALA A 50 -62.32 25.04 14.61
N GLY A 51 -61.75 25.79 13.70
CA GLY A 51 -61.79 27.25 13.60
C GLY A 51 -62.35 27.67 12.25
N PRO A 52 -63.02 28.84 12.16
CA PRO A 52 -63.89 29.17 11.07
C PRO A 52 -63.22 29.63 9.79
N ALA A 53 -63.92 29.48 8.67
CA ALA A 53 -63.51 29.85 7.33
C ALA A 53 -63.44 31.40 7.15
N PRO A 54 -62.49 31.89 6.33
CA PRO A 54 -62.45 33.29 5.94
C PRO A 54 -63.42 33.57 4.80
N ALA A 55 -64.08 34.71 4.91
CA ALA A 55 -65.09 35.27 3.98
C ALA A 55 -64.40 35.66 2.65
N GLU A 56 -65.13 35.44 1.57
CA GLU A 56 -64.86 35.97 0.24
C GLU A 56 -64.97 37.52 0.24
N MET A 57 -63.92 38.16 -0.28
CA MET A 57 -63.91 39.59 -0.61
C MET A 57 -63.99 39.75 -2.13
N GLU A 58 -65.10 40.47 -2.56
CA GLU A 58 -65.31 40.87 -3.96
C GLU A 58 -64.21 41.86 -4.44
N PRO A 59 -63.85 41.88 -5.72
CA PRO A 59 -62.86 42.79 -6.25
C PRO A 59 -63.47 44.16 -6.59
N THR A 60 -62.86 45.21 -6.01
CA THR A 60 -63.23 46.63 -6.34
C THR A 60 -62.51 47.04 -7.64
N PRO A 61 -63.15 47.78 -8.57
CA PRO A 61 -62.53 48.16 -9.84
C PRO A 61 -61.55 49.32 -9.68
N LEU A 62 -60.37 49.12 -10.23
CA LEU A 62 -59.30 50.12 -10.29
C LEU A 62 -59.55 51.20 -11.33
N HIS A 63 -59.70 52.44 -10.85
CA HIS A 63 -59.66 53.65 -11.68
C HIS A 63 -58.26 53.88 -12.26
N ARG A 64 -58.17 53.95 -13.58
CA ARG A 64 -57.00 54.43 -14.30
C ARG A 64 -57.00 55.95 -14.34
N SER A 65 -55.91 56.55 -13.80
CA SER A 65 -55.52 57.93 -14.12
C SER A 65 -54.11 57.90 -14.71
N PRO A 66 -53.86 58.62 -15.83
CA PRO A 66 -52.56 58.65 -16.41
C PRO A 66 -51.66 59.69 -15.72
N VAL A 67 -50.62 59.25 -15.08
CA VAL A 67 -49.54 60.15 -14.64
C VAL A 67 -48.26 59.78 -15.44
N THR A 68 -48.00 60.64 -16.44
CA THR A 68 -46.75 60.72 -17.11
C THR A 68 -45.75 61.51 -16.25
N ALA A 69 -44.83 60.84 -15.58
CA ALA A 69 -43.67 61.47 -15.03
C ALA A 69 -42.44 60.69 -15.55
N PRO A 70 -41.32 61.36 -15.96
CA PRO A 70 -40.16 60.68 -16.49
C PRO A 70 -39.49 59.85 -15.37
N LEU A 71 -39.30 58.56 -15.65
CA LEU A 71 -38.50 57.66 -14.79
C LEU A 71 -37.06 58.14 -14.86
N SER A 72 -36.59 58.77 -13.79
CA SER A 72 -35.16 58.86 -13.50
C SER A 72 -34.56 57.44 -13.54
N GLU A 73 -33.57 57.20 -14.34
CA GLU A 73 -32.74 55.99 -14.32
C GLU A 73 -32.17 55.84 -12.92
N ARG A 74 -32.83 55.01 -12.14
CA ARG A 74 -32.24 54.48 -10.91
C ARG A 74 -31.23 53.45 -11.34
N ALA A 75 -29.95 53.76 -11.15
CA ALA A 75 -28.86 52.84 -11.36
C ALA A 75 -29.21 51.49 -10.73
N ALA A 76 -29.21 50.43 -11.52
CA ALA A 76 -29.34 49.06 -11.03
C ALA A 76 -28.24 48.79 -10.00
N PRO A 77 -28.57 48.11 -8.88
CA PRO A 77 -27.52 47.70 -7.97
C PRO A 77 -26.53 46.81 -8.73
N SER A 78 -25.29 47.24 -8.70
CA SER A 78 -24.13 46.59 -9.34
C SER A 78 -24.11 45.09 -9.07
N GLY A 79 -24.30 44.34 -10.14
CA GLY A 79 -23.52 43.14 -10.41
C GLY A 79 -23.51 42.07 -9.35
N PHE A 80 -24.47 41.13 -9.44
CA PHE A 80 -24.07 39.74 -9.20
C PHE A 80 -23.09 39.40 -10.34
N VAL A 81 -21.80 39.39 -10.05
CA VAL A 81 -20.79 38.78 -10.93
C VAL A 81 -21.09 37.30 -10.87
N PHE A 82 -21.76 36.76 -11.87
CA PHE A 82 -21.79 35.32 -12.09
C PHE A 82 -20.36 34.98 -12.58
N GLU A 83 -19.50 34.59 -11.65
CA GLU A 83 -18.34 33.82 -12.03
C GLU A 83 -18.86 32.53 -12.65
N PRO A 84 -18.55 32.23 -13.94
CA PRO A 84 -18.91 30.94 -14.49
C PRO A 84 -18.26 29.89 -13.58
N LEU A 85 -19.06 28.94 -13.07
CA LEU A 85 -18.53 27.76 -12.40
C LEU A 85 -17.53 27.12 -13.36
N THR A 86 -16.26 27.32 -13.10
CA THR A 86 -15.18 26.64 -13.86
C THR A 86 -15.43 25.15 -13.68
N THR A 87 -15.58 24.44 -14.79
CA THR A 87 -15.68 22.98 -14.78
C THR A 87 -14.50 22.45 -13.97
N PRO A 88 -14.70 21.64 -12.92
CA PRO A 88 -13.59 21.12 -12.13
C PRO A 88 -12.56 20.45 -13.04
N ASP A 89 -11.28 20.73 -12.83
CA ASP A 89 -10.20 20.10 -13.60
C ASP A 89 -10.25 18.59 -13.34
N VAL A 90 -10.43 17.80 -14.40
CA VAL A 90 -10.53 16.34 -14.34
C VAL A 90 -9.31 15.67 -13.68
N HIS A 91 -8.17 16.34 -13.73
CA HIS A 91 -6.94 15.82 -13.12
C HIS A 91 -6.94 15.91 -11.60
N GLY A 92 -7.86 16.67 -10.98
CA GLY A 92 -8.08 16.74 -9.53
C GLY A 92 -9.10 15.73 -9.00
N ILE A 93 -9.74 14.96 -9.87
CA ILE A 93 -10.70 13.93 -9.47
C ILE A 93 -10.01 12.89 -8.57
N GLY A 94 -10.70 12.43 -7.53
CA GLY A 94 -10.23 11.40 -6.63
C GLY A 94 -11.39 10.66 -5.97
N VAL A 95 -11.09 9.61 -5.25
CA VAL A 95 -12.06 8.77 -4.52
C VAL A 95 -11.93 8.88 -3.00
N LEU A 96 -10.84 9.50 -2.53
CA LEU A 96 -10.60 9.76 -1.11
C LEU A 96 -10.74 11.26 -0.83
N ASP A 97 -11.60 11.60 0.12
CA ASP A 97 -11.71 12.91 0.73
C ASP A 97 -11.12 12.89 2.16
N ASP A 98 -11.15 14.03 2.86
CA ASP A 98 -10.61 14.17 4.22
C ASP A 98 -11.25 13.21 5.23
N LYS A 99 -12.50 12.80 5.00
CA LYS A 99 -13.24 11.89 5.90
C LYS A 99 -12.92 10.42 5.60
N HIS A 100 -12.49 10.13 4.39
CA HIS A 100 -12.21 8.77 3.91
C HIS A 100 -10.71 8.51 3.73
N GLY A 101 -9.87 9.25 4.43
CA GLY A 101 -8.42 9.03 4.45
C GLY A 101 -7.63 9.72 3.33
N GLY A 102 -8.23 10.68 2.63
CA GLY A 102 -7.51 11.56 1.71
C GLY A 102 -6.49 12.45 2.42
N LEU A 103 -5.63 13.09 1.65
CA LEU A 103 -4.55 13.97 2.13
C LEU A 103 -4.91 15.47 2.10
N GLY A 104 -6.19 15.78 1.89
CA GLY A 104 -6.71 17.15 1.85
C GLY A 104 -6.95 17.69 0.44
N VAL A 105 -8.01 18.54 0.33
CA VAL A 105 -8.40 19.16 -0.95
C VAL A 105 -7.34 20.12 -1.47
N ASP A 106 -6.56 20.73 -0.57
CA ASP A 106 -5.50 21.69 -0.87
C ASP A 106 -4.12 21.03 -1.07
N LEU A 107 -4.08 19.71 -1.23
CA LEU A 107 -2.87 18.89 -1.31
C LEU A 107 -1.79 19.48 -2.24
N TRP A 108 -2.18 20.02 -3.39
CA TRP A 108 -1.25 20.55 -4.40
C TRP A 108 -1.08 22.05 -4.34
N ASN A 109 -1.54 22.72 -3.28
CA ASN A 109 -1.42 24.16 -3.16
C ASN A 109 0.05 24.61 -3.22
N GLY A 110 0.34 25.63 -4.03
CA GLY A 110 1.69 26.17 -4.21
C GLY A 110 2.65 25.31 -5.05
N SER A 111 2.23 24.11 -5.49
CA SER A 111 3.08 23.18 -6.24
C SER A 111 2.98 23.44 -7.75
N PRO A 112 4.11 23.53 -8.49
CA PRO A 112 4.05 23.65 -9.97
C PRO A 112 3.57 22.35 -10.61
N ARG A 113 2.55 22.42 -11.48
CA ARG A 113 1.99 21.24 -12.17
C ARG A 113 3.04 20.44 -12.97
N ALA A 114 3.94 21.13 -13.66
CA ALA A 114 5.04 20.49 -14.40
C ALA A 114 5.98 19.68 -13.50
N LEU A 115 6.18 20.09 -12.23
CA LEU A 115 6.95 19.31 -11.26
C LEU A 115 6.20 18.04 -10.86
N LEU A 116 4.89 18.15 -10.62
CA LEU A 116 4.05 16.99 -10.28
C LEU A 116 4.06 15.96 -11.43
N ALA A 117 3.88 16.39 -12.67
CA ALA A 117 3.93 15.53 -13.85
C ALA A 117 5.29 14.83 -14.04
N LYS A 118 6.37 15.49 -13.64
CA LYS A 118 7.72 14.91 -13.68
C LYS A 118 7.96 13.87 -12.58
N LEU A 119 7.41 14.09 -11.37
CA LEU A 119 7.69 13.26 -10.20
C LEU A 119 6.73 12.07 -10.06
N LEU A 120 5.46 12.20 -10.46
CA LEU A 120 4.49 11.10 -10.37
C LEU A 120 4.98 9.81 -11.05
N PRO A 121 5.55 9.83 -12.28
CA PRO A 121 6.10 8.62 -12.89
C PRO A 121 7.29 7.99 -12.14
N ALA A 122 7.96 8.77 -11.29
CA ALA A 122 9.13 8.33 -10.53
C ALA A 122 8.79 7.74 -9.15
N LEU A 123 7.51 7.60 -8.80
CA LEU A 123 7.09 6.97 -7.55
C LEU A 123 7.57 5.53 -7.43
N PRO A 124 7.99 5.09 -6.22
CA PRO A 124 8.58 3.77 -5.99
C PRO A 124 7.50 2.66 -5.90
N VAL A 125 6.94 2.28 -7.05
CA VAL A 125 5.81 1.34 -7.14
C VAL A 125 6.13 -0.10 -6.76
N HIS A 126 7.41 -0.47 -6.74
CA HIS A 126 7.88 -1.80 -6.34
C HIS A 126 8.42 -1.81 -4.90
N THR A 127 8.18 -0.76 -4.15
CA THR A 127 8.60 -0.72 -2.75
C THR A 127 7.94 -1.83 -1.96
N SER A 128 8.74 -2.44 -1.11
CA SER A 128 8.28 -3.41 -0.14
C SER A 128 7.83 -2.79 1.19
N SER A 129 7.97 -1.46 1.32
CA SER A 129 7.53 -0.68 2.47
C SER A 129 6.01 -0.46 2.44
N PRO A 130 5.24 -1.03 3.36
CA PRO A 130 3.83 -0.75 3.47
C PRO A 130 3.50 0.70 3.83
N ALA A 131 4.35 1.38 4.60
CA ALA A 131 4.12 2.80 4.91
C ALA A 131 4.20 3.65 3.64
N LEU A 132 5.22 3.44 2.81
CA LEU A 132 5.33 4.13 1.53
C LEU A 132 4.18 3.76 0.59
N ARG A 133 3.84 2.47 0.52
CA ARG A 133 2.76 1.99 -0.33
C ARG A 133 1.42 2.62 0.05
N GLN A 134 1.09 2.65 1.34
CA GLN A 134 -0.13 3.27 1.84
C GLN A 134 -0.16 4.78 1.57
N LEU A 135 0.96 5.47 1.81
CA LEU A 135 1.05 6.90 1.55
C LEU A 135 0.91 7.21 0.05
N MET A 136 1.52 6.41 -0.84
CA MET A 136 1.34 6.51 -2.29
C MET A 136 -0.11 6.27 -2.71
N GLN A 137 -0.75 5.23 -2.19
CA GLN A 137 -2.15 4.92 -2.50
C GLN A 137 -3.05 6.10 -2.13
N ARG A 138 -2.89 6.65 -0.93
CA ARG A 138 -3.63 7.84 -0.50
C ARG A 138 -3.34 9.04 -1.38
N LEU A 139 -2.08 9.30 -1.70
CA LEU A 139 -1.66 10.40 -2.59
C LEU A 139 -2.34 10.29 -3.97
N LEU A 140 -2.32 9.09 -4.57
CA LEU A 140 -2.85 8.87 -5.92
C LEU A 140 -4.37 8.87 -5.97
N LEU A 141 -5.05 8.54 -4.88
CA LEU A 141 -6.51 8.46 -4.81
C LEU A 141 -7.19 9.70 -4.22
N THR A 142 -6.44 10.63 -3.63
CA THR A 142 -6.99 11.86 -3.04
C THR A 142 -7.63 12.75 -4.10
N ALA A 143 -8.83 13.22 -3.80
CA ALA A 143 -9.50 14.30 -4.53
C ALA A 143 -8.90 15.63 -4.08
N ALA A 144 -8.22 16.35 -4.98
CA ALA A 144 -7.55 17.61 -4.66
C ALA A 144 -7.57 18.58 -5.83
N ALA A 145 -7.65 19.88 -5.53
CA ALA A 145 -7.50 20.91 -6.53
C ALA A 145 -6.08 20.84 -7.15
N VAL A 146 -6.00 20.87 -8.47
CA VAL A 146 -4.71 20.81 -9.17
C VAL A 146 -4.29 22.19 -9.66
N PRO A 147 -2.99 22.50 -9.69
CA PRO A 147 -2.48 23.76 -10.24
C PRO A 147 -2.80 23.90 -11.72
N ALA A 148 -2.92 25.13 -12.21
CA ALA A 148 -3.10 25.39 -13.65
C ALA A 148 -1.94 24.83 -14.46
N GLY A 149 -2.23 24.27 -15.64
CA GLY A 149 -1.28 23.67 -16.56
C GLY A 149 -1.96 22.71 -17.53
N GLY A 150 -1.20 22.14 -18.45
CA GLY A 150 -1.71 21.21 -19.47
C GLY A 150 -1.28 19.76 -19.27
N GLU A 151 -0.49 19.46 -18.27
CA GLU A 151 0.07 18.12 -18.03
C GLU A 151 -1.00 17.15 -17.53
N ASP A 152 -0.93 15.91 -18.02
CA ASP A 152 -1.89 14.85 -17.75
C ASP A 152 -1.60 14.12 -16.43
N LEU A 153 -1.96 14.74 -15.31
CA LEU A 153 -1.74 14.14 -13.98
C LEU A 153 -2.66 12.92 -13.73
N LEU A 154 -3.87 12.92 -14.31
CA LEU A 154 -4.82 11.81 -14.14
C LEU A 154 -4.24 10.52 -14.72
N PHE A 155 -3.71 10.57 -15.94
CA PHE A 155 -3.10 9.40 -16.57
C PHE A 155 -1.94 8.85 -15.73
N HIS A 156 -1.03 9.70 -15.24
CA HIS A 156 0.07 9.27 -14.38
C HIS A 156 -0.40 8.63 -13.08
N ARG A 157 -1.48 9.14 -12.49
CA ARG A 157 -2.08 8.54 -11.27
C ARG A 157 -2.63 7.14 -11.56
N VAL A 158 -3.37 6.97 -12.64
CA VAL A 158 -3.91 5.67 -13.08
C VAL A 158 -2.78 4.69 -13.39
N GLU A 159 -1.76 5.12 -14.13
CA GLU A 159 -0.59 4.31 -14.46
C GLU A 159 0.17 3.84 -13.21
N ARG A 160 0.35 4.71 -12.21
CA ARG A 160 1.02 4.34 -10.96
C ARG A 160 0.20 3.37 -10.12
N LEU A 161 -1.12 3.56 -10.01
CA LEU A 161 -2.01 2.61 -9.33
C LEU A 161 -1.96 1.23 -9.99
N TRP A 162 -1.97 1.17 -11.32
CA TRP A 162 -1.75 -0.08 -12.06
C TRP A 162 -0.42 -0.74 -11.71
N ALA A 163 0.68 0.02 -11.80
CA ALA A 163 2.01 -0.48 -11.52
C ALA A 163 2.19 -0.97 -10.07
N MET A 164 1.45 -0.38 -9.12
CA MET A 164 1.37 -0.86 -7.73
C MET A 164 0.52 -2.14 -7.58
N GLY A 165 -0.28 -2.50 -8.58
CA GLY A 165 -1.29 -3.55 -8.48
C GLY A 165 -2.55 -3.14 -7.71
N GLU A 166 -2.78 -1.83 -7.53
CA GLU A 166 -3.97 -1.25 -6.88
C GLU A 166 -5.14 -1.15 -7.87
N VAL A 167 -5.55 -2.31 -8.41
CA VAL A 167 -6.54 -2.41 -9.47
C VAL A 167 -7.90 -1.86 -9.03
N ASP A 168 -8.31 -2.13 -7.80
CA ASP A 168 -9.60 -1.70 -7.27
C ASP A 168 -9.66 -0.16 -7.16
N GLY A 169 -8.65 0.48 -6.58
CA GLY A 169 -8.54 1.93 -6.49
C GLY A 169 -8.43 2.61 -7.86
N MET A 170 -7.68 1.99 -8.77
CA MET A 170 -7.57 2.46 -10.16
C MET A 170 -8.92 2.46 -10.87
N LEU A 171 -9.70 1.38 -10.76
CA LEU A 171 -11.02 1.29 -11.39
C LEU A 171 -12.01 2.28 -10.79
N GLN A 172 -11.96 2.50 -9.48
CA GLN A 172 -12.77 3.52 -8.81
C GLN A 172 -12.40 4.92 -9.31
N LEU A 173 -11.11 5.23 -9.44
CA LEU A 173 -10.65 6.51 -9.97
C LEU A 173 -11.13 6.72 -11.42
N ILE A 174 -10.97 5.71 -12.28
CA ILE A 174 -11.43 5.76 -13.67
C ILE A 174 -12.96 5.90 -13.75
N ALA A 175 -13.71 5.26 -12.86
CA ALA A 175 -15.17 5.37 -12.82
C ALA A 175 -15.66 6.78 -12.48
N ALA A 176 -14.88 7.57 -11.77
CA ALA A 176 -15.17 8.96 -11.45
C ALA A 176 -14.88 9.94 -12.61
N VAL A 177 -14.21 9.50 -13.68
CA VAL A 177 -13.84 10.35 -14.83
C VAL A 177 -15.05 10.64 -15.70
N PRO A 178 -15.36 11.91 -16.00
CA PRO A 178 -16.44 12.27 -16.93
C PRO A 178 -16.21 11.71 -18.33
N ALA A 179 -17.29 11.37 -19.03
CA ALA A 179 -17.24 10.76 -20.36
C ALA A 179 -16.42 11.58 -21.39
N GLY A 180 -16.44 12.91 -21.30
CA GLY A 180 -15.68 13.79 -22.20
C GLY A 180 -14.16 13.78 -21.98
N ALA A 181 -13.68 13.25 -20.85
CA ALA A 181 -12.26 13.13 -20.52
C ALA A 181 -11.76 11.68 -20.55
N PHE A 182 -12.65 10.73 -20.86
CA PHE A 182 -12.34 9.31 -20.91
C PHE A 182 -11.76 8.94 -22.27
N ASP A 183 -10.44 8.77 -22.34
CA ASP A 183 -9.72 8.47 -23.58
C ASP A 183 -9.42 6.95 -23.76
N ALA A 184 -8.80 6.60 -24.88
CA ALA A 184 -8.44 5.24 -25.22
C ALA A 184 -7.44 4.60 -24.25
N ARG A 185 -6.54 5.39 -23.65
CA ARG A 185 -5.55 4.90 -22.67
C ARG A 185 -6.24 4.49 -21.39
N LEU A 186 -7.18 5.31 -20.89
CA LEU A 186 -8.01 5.00 -19.72
C LEU A 186 -8.94 3.82 -20.00
N TRP A 187 -9.46 3.70 -21.22
CA TRP A 187 -10.26 2.56 -21.65
C TRP A 187 -9.49 1.24 -21.51
N ARG A 188 -8.23 1.19 -21.95
CA ARG A 188 -7.38 0.01 -21.83
C ARG A 188 -7.17 -0.40 -20.36
N PHE A 189 -6.81 0.54 -19.49
CA PHE A 189 -6.68 0.27 -18.05
C PHE A 189 -7.99 -0.22 -17.43
N ARG A 190 -9.12 0.32 -17.85
CA ARG A 190 -10.42 -0.11 -17.38
C ARG A 190 -10.75 -1.53 -17.81
N VAL A 191 -10.54 -1.88 -19.07
CA VAL A 191 -10.76 -3.24 -19.59
C VAL A 191 -9.82 -4.22 -18.88
N ASP A 192 -8.53 -3.94 -18.84
CA ASP A 192 -7.53 -4.79 -18.19
C ASP A 192 -7.84 -5.00 -16.69
N GLY A 193 -8.22 -3.94 -15.99
CA GLY A 193 -8.61 -4.03 -14.59
C GLY A 193 -9.84 -4.91 -14.36
N LEU A 194 -10.89 -4.76 -15.18
CA LEU A 194 -12.11 -5.60 -15.11
C LEU A 194 -11.80 -7.07 -15.42
N LEU A 195 -10.93 -7.33 -16.41
CA LEU A 195 -10.48 -8.69 -16.73
C LEU A 195 -9.74 -9.34 -15.55
N LEU A 196 -8.87 -8.58 -14.85
CA LEU A 196 -8.17 -9.08 -13.66
C LEU A 196 -9.12 -9.35 -12.48
N GLN A 197 -10.15 -8.52 -12.30
CA GLN A 197 -11.20 -8.77 -11.30
C GLN A 197 -12.09 -9.99 -11.66
N GLY A 198 -12.02 -10.48 -12.91
CA GLY A 198 -12.83 -11.58 -13.40
C GLY A 198 -14.18 -11.14 -13.96
N ASP A 199 -14.44 -9.85 -14.05
CA ASP A 199 -15.65 -9.30 -14.64
C ASP A 199 -15.51 -9.12 -16.17
N SER A 200 -15.38 -10.25 -16.86
CA SER A 200 -15.27 -10.28 -18.32
C SER A 200 -16.51 -9.72 -19.02
N ALA A 201 -17.69 -9.82 -18.39
CA ALA A 201 -18.92 -9.27 -18.94
C ALA A 201 -18.87 -7.74 -18.94
N ALA A 202 -18.49 -7.11 -17.84
CA ALA A 202 -18.31 -5.66 -17.77
C ALA A 202 -17.19 -5.17 -18.69
N ALA A 203 -16.09 -5.93 -18.82
CA ALA A 203 -15.01 -5.59 -19.75
C ALA A 203 -15.52 -5.55 -21.21
N CYS A 204 -16.28 -6.56 -21.62
CA CYS A 204 -16.86 -6.64 -22.97
C CYS A 204 -18.00 -5.64 -23.23
N ALA A 205 -18.63 -5.13 -22.18
CA ALA A 205 -19.66 -4.10 -22.30
C ALA A 205 -19.08 -2.67 -22.43
N GLN A 206 -17.76 -2.48 -22.32
CA GLN A 206 -17.15 -1.17 -22.48
C GLN A 206 -17.29 -0.70 -23.95
N PRO A 207 -17.76 0.55 -24.18
CA PRO A 207 -17.83 1.09 -25.52
C PRO A 207 -16.43 1.18 -26.13
N SER A 208 -16.32 0.74 -27.37
CA SER A 208 -15.05 0.78 -28.13
C SER A 208 -14.60 2.24 -28.33
N PRO A 209 -13.36 2.58 -28.04
CA PRO A 209 -12.88 3.94 -28.27
C PRO A 209 -12.78 4.22 -29.78
N ALA A 210 -13.07 5.46 -30.17
CA ALA A 210 -12.98 5.91 -31.55
C ALA A 210 -11.51 6.29 -31.90
N HIS A 211 -10.60 5.31 -31.89
CA HIS A 211 -9.20 5.54 -32.28
C HIS A 211 -8.66 4.36 -33.09
N LYS A 212 -7.51 4.51 -33.72
CA LYS A 212 -6.83 3.43 -34.42
C LYS A 212 -6.33 2.38 -33.42
N ASP A 213 -6.51 1.11 -33.74
CA ASP A 213 -5.97 -0.02 -33.01
C ASP A 213 -4.56 -0.32 -33.55
N ASP A 214 -3.58 0.47 -33.12
CA ASP A 214 -2.22 0.40 -33.66
C ASP A 214 -1.45 -0.85 -33.21
N ASP A 215 -1.88 -1.50 -32.10
CA ASP A 215 -1.23 -2.70 -31.53
C ASP A 215 -2.14 -3.95 -31.56
N GLY A 216 -3.29 -3.88 -32.20
CA GLY A 216 -4.25 -4.98 -32.30
C GLY A 216 -4.96 -5.35 -31.00
N TYR A 217 -4.79 -4.58 -29.91
CA TYR A 217 -5.36 -4.90 -28.60
C TYR A 217 -6.89 -4.88 -28.62
N LEU A 218 -7.49 -3.88 -29.30
CA LEU A 218 -8.94 -3.79 -29.43
C LEU A 218 -9.52 -4.99 -30.18
N ALA A 219 -8.86 -5.46 -31.24
CA ALA A 219 -9.25 -6.64 -31.99
C ALA A 219 -9.10 -7.92 -31.12
N GLN A 220 -8.03 -8.03 -30.30
CA GLN A 220 -7.87 -9.13 -29.36
C GLN A 220 -9.00 -9.17 -28.33
N VAL A 221 -9.37 -8.03 -27.74
CA VAL A 221 -10.51 -7.93 -26.82
C VAL A 221 -11.82 -8.30 -27.53
N SER A 222 -12.01 -7.84 -28.79
CA SER A 222 -13.20 -8.17 -29.59
C SER A 222 -13.32 -9.67 -29.86
N ALA A 223 -12.20 -10.33 -30.24
CA ALA A 223 -12.17 -11.79 -30.44
C ALA A 223 -12.51 -12.55 -29.15
N PHE A 224 -11.93 -12.13 -28.03
CA PHE A 224 -12.27 -12.69 -26.71
C PHE A 224 -13.75 -12.52 -26.38
N CYS A 225 -14.32 -11.33 -26.56
CA CYS A 225 -15.72 -11.07 -26.26
C CYS A 225 -16.68 -11.81 -27.19
N ALA A 226 -16.31 -12.01 -28.47
CA ALA A 226 -17.07 -12.86 -29.40
C ALA A 226 -17.05 -14.32 -28.94
N ALA A 227 -15.88 -14.84 -28.57
CA ALA A 227 -15.75 -16.21 -28.04
C ALA A 227 -16.53 -16.41 -26.74
N LEU A 228 -16.44 -15.44 -25.80
CA LEU A 228 -17.19 -15.44 -24.55
C LEU A 228 -18.71 -15.49 -24.78
N ALA A 229 -19.19 -14.80 -25.81
CA ALA A 229 -20.61 -14.79 -26.21
C ALA A 229 -21.04 -16.00 -27.07
N GLY A 230 -20.14 -16.97 -27.32
CA GLY A 230 -20.39 -18.13 -28.17
C GLY A 230 -20.42 -17.85 -29.69
N ARG A 231 -20.01 -16.64 -30.11
CA ARG A 231 -19.91 -16.25 -31.52
C ARG A 231 -18.55 -16.71 -32.10
N THR A 232 -18.35 -18.04 -32.14
CA THR A 232 -17.04 -18.63 -32.47
C THR A 232 -16.57 -18.29 -33.89
N ALA A 233 -17.48 -18.19 -34.88
CA ALA A 233 -17.13 -17.81 -36.25
C ALA A 233 -16.58 -16.35 -36.32
N GLU A 234 -17.15 -15.43 -35.57
CA GLU A 234 -16.68 -14.05 -35.48
C GLU A 234 -15.32 -13.99 -34.79
N ALA A 235 -15.15 -14.74 -33.72
CA ALA A 235 -13.88 -14.86 -33.02
C ALA A 235 -12.77 -15.41 -33.90
N ALA A 236 -13.06 -16.47 -34.69
CA ALA A 236 -12.13 -17.07 -35.64
C ALA A 236 -11.72 -16.09 -36.74
N LEU A 237 -12.70 -15.41 -37.37
CA LEU A 237 -12.39 -14.39 -38.39
C LEU A 237 -11.50 -13.25 -37.86
N THR A 238 -11.74 -12.80 -36.63
CA THR A 238 -10.93 -11.80 -36.00
C THR A 238 -9.52 -12.34 -35.68
N ALA A 239 -9.41 -13.60 -35.30
CA ALA A 239 -8.13 -14.27 -35.06
C ALA A 239 -7.28 -14.37 -36.34
N ASP A 240 -7.92 -14.78 -37.47
CA ASP A 240 -7.25 -14.83 -38.77
C ASP A 240 -6.72 -13.44 -39.17
N TRP A 241 -7.54 -12.41 -39.00
CA TRP A 241 -7.12 -11.04 -39.25
C TRP A 241 -5.92 -10.61 -38.36
N LEU A 242 -5.93 -10.95 -37.06
CA LEU A 242 -4.83 -10.67 -36.13
C LEU A 242 -3.54 -11.38 -36.57
N GLN A 243 -3.63 -12.65 -37.02
CA GLN A 243 -2.47 -13.40 -37.52
C GLN A 243 -1.89 -12.79 -38.79
N GLU A 244 -2.74 -12.41 -39.75
CA GLU A 244 -2.31 -11.77 -41.00
C GLU A 244 -1.59 -10.45 -40.78
N HIS A 245 -1.95 -9.71 -39.72
CA HIS A 245 -1.35 -8.42 -39.40
C HIS A 245 -0.22 -8.53 -38.36
N GLY A 246 0.12 -9.75 -37.91
CA GLY A 246 1.19 -9.99 -36.95
C GLY A 246 0.86 -9.52 -35.51
N PHE A 247 -0.42 -9.42 -35.17
CA PHE A 247 -0.88 -9.12 -33.82
C PHE A 247 -1.26 -10.38 -33.05
N GLY A 248 -1.03 -10.36 -31.74
CA GLY A 248 -1.24 -11.52 -30.89
C GLY A 248 0.02 -12.36 -30.73
N ASP A 249 -0.08 -13.34 -29.87
CA ASP A 249 0.98 -14.31 -29.58
C ASP A 249 0.42 -15.73 -29.49
N ASP A 250 1.31 -16.72 -29.47
CA ASP A 250 0.91 -18.15 -29.48
C ASP A 250 0.00 -18.50 -28.30
N ALA A 251 0.20 -17.89 -27.14
CA ALA A 251 -0.63 -18.14 -25.95
C ALA A 251 -2.05 -17.57 -26.11
N PHE A 252 -2.17 -16.39 -26.74
CA PHE A 252 -3.47 -15.80 -27.06
C PHE A 252 -4.27 -16.71 -28.02
N PHE A 253 -3.66 -17.16 -29.12
CA PHE A 253 -4.36 -18.01 -30.09
C PHE A 253 -4.71 -19.37 -29.50
N ALA A 254 -3.79 -20.01 -28.76
CA ALA A 254 -4.06 -21.27 -28.07
C ALA A 254 -5.22 -21.14 -27.06
N ALA A 255 -5.25 -20.04 -26.28
CA ALA A 255 -6.33 -19.79 -25.35
C ALA A 255 -7.67 -19.53 -26.05
N LEU A 256 -7.68 -18.84 -27.21
CA LEU A 256 -8.89 -18.58 -28.00
C LEU A 256 -9.47 -19.88 -28.61
N GLU A 257 -8.60 -20.77 -29.10
CA GLU A 257 -9.00 -22.11 -29.57
C GLU A 257 -9.58 -22.94 -28.42
N ALA A 258 -8.97 -22.92 -27.25
CA ALA A 258 -9.48 -23.60 -26.06
C ALA A 258 -10.87 -23.07 -25.63
N MET A 259 -11.10 -21.75 -25.73
CA MET A 259 -12.43 -21.16 -25.48
C MET A 259 -13.48 -21.66 -26.45
N SER A 260 -13.08 -22.05 -27.65
CA SER A 260 -13.97 -22.68 -28.68
C SER A 260 -14.17 -24.19 -28.47
N GLY A 261 -13.60 -24.77 -27.41
CA GLY A 261 -13.76 -26.16 -27.01
C GLY A 261 -12.64 -27.11 -27.45
N ALA A 262 -11.53 -26.58 -28.00
CA ALA A 262 -10.36 -27.39 -28.31
C ALA A 262 -9.64 -27.85 -27.03
N ALA A 263 -9.17 -29.11 -27.02
CA ALA A 263 -8.40 -29.65 -25.88
C ALA A 263 -6.92 -29.23 -25.99
N ILE A 264 -6.64 -28.00 -25.60
CA ILE A 264 -5.31 -27.39 -25.67
C ILE A 264 -4.82 -27.07 -24.24
N ALA A 265 -3.51 -27.14 -24.04
CA ALA A 265 -2.86 -26.69 -22.80
C ALA A 265 -1.87 -25.57 -23.10
N LEU A 266 -1.81 -24.58 -22.22
CA LEU A 266 -0.77 -23.54 -22.29
C LEU A 266 0.58 -24.13 -21.82
N THR A 267 1.56 -24.14 -22.67
CA THR A 267 2.89 -24.72 -22.38
C THR A 267 3.87 -23.70 -21.83
N SER A 268 3.73 -22.42 -22.18
CA SER A 268 4.58 -21.31 -21.73
C SER A 268 3.78 -20.01 -21.76
N LEU A 269 3.97 -19.16 -20.74
CA LEU A 269 3.36 -17.83 -20.62
C LEU A 269 4.21 -16.95 -19.68
N PRO A 270 5.46 -16.61 -20.06
CA PRO A 270 6.38 -15.93 -19.15
C PRO A 270 6.01 -14.47 -18.84
N GLN A 271 5.16 -13.87 -19.64
CA GLN A 271 4.63 -12.50 -19.52
C GLN A 271 3.12 -12.48 -19.68
N PRO A 272 2.36 -13.01 -18.71
CA PRO A 272 0.92 -13.01 -18.80
C PRO A 272 0.36 -11.59 -18.82
N ARG A 273 -0.64 -11.38 -19.68
CA ARG A 273 -1.42 -10.13 -19.72
C ARG A 273 -2.81 -10.40 -19.13
N PRO A 274 -3.55 -9.36 -18.70
CA PRO A 274 -4.91 -9.52 -18.16
C PRO A 274 -5.82 -10.35 -19.06
N LEU A 275 -5.73 -10.14 -20.36
CA LEU A 275 -6.52 -10.87 -21.35
C LEU A 275 -6.19 -12.36 -21.36
N HIS A 276 -4.90 -12.76 -21.32
CA HIS A 276 -4.50 -14.16 -21.21
C HIS A 276 -5.09 -14.83 -19.97
N LEU A 277 -5.04 -14.15 -18.82
CA LEU A 277 -5.57 -14.67 -17.56
C LEU A 277 -7.10 -14.82 -17.60
N ALA A 278 -7.81 -13.88 -18.23
CA ALA A 278 -9.26 -13.95 -18.41
C ALA A 278 -9.66 -15.11 -19.34
N MET A 279 -8.95 -15.28 -20.46
CA MET A 279 -9.16 -16.38 -21.41
C MET A 279 -8.89 -17.75 -20.76
N ALA A 280 -7.74 -17.88 -20.06
CA ALA A 280 -7.39 -19.10 -19.33
C ALA A 280 -8.44 -19.45 -18.28
N ARG A 281 -8.92 -18.47 -17.52
CA ARG A 281 -9.98 -18.65 -16.52
C ARG A 281 -11.28 -19.14 -17.14
N PHE A 282 -11.71 -18.54 -18.26
CA PHE A 282 -12.92 -18.95 -18.96
C PHE A 282 -12.80 -20.38 -19.50
N ALA A 283 -11.69 -20.69 -20.18
CA ALA A 283 -11.42 -22.02 -20.73
C ALA A 283 -10.98 -23.06 -19.69
N LYS A 284 -10.84 -22.65 -18.40
CA LYS A 284 -10.35 -23.49 -17.29
C LYS A 284 -8.96 -24.09 -17.55
N LEU A 285 -8.11 -23.36 -18.24
CA LEU A 285 -6.73 -23.74 -18.51
C LEU A 285 -5.86 -23.48 -17.26
N ALA A 286 -5.03 -24.45 -16.92
CA ALA A 286 -3.99 -24.25 -15.93
C ALA A 286 -2.88 -23.36 -16.48
N LEU A 287 -2.45 -22.35 -15.71
CA LEU A 287 -1.32 -21.52 -16.10
C LEU A 287 0.00 -22.30 -15.95
N PRO A 288 0.93 -22.17 -16.89
CA PRO A 288 2.23 -22.83 -16.82
C PRO A 288 3.12 -22.22 -15.70
N ALA A 289 4.20 -22.92 -15.34
CA ALA A 289 5.06 -22.52 -14.22
C ALA A 289 5.72 -21.16 -14.43
N ASP A 290 6.03 -20.80 -15.67
CA ASP A 290 6.65 -19.53 -16.03
C ASP A 290 5.69 -18.32 -15.96
N ALA A 291 4.39 -18.53 -15.77
CA ALA A 291 3.42 -17.46 -15.54
C ALA A 291 3.71 -16.64 -14.25
N ALA A 292 4.46 -17.21 -13.30
CA ALA A 292 4.92 -16.53 -12.09
C ALA A 292 6.35 -15.94 -12.21
N SER A 293 6.94 -15.93 -13.42
CA SER A 293 8.32 -15.43 -13.62
C SER A 293 8.43 -13.91 -13.56
N GLY A 294 7.42 -13.19 -14.03
CA GLY A 294 7.33 -11.73 -14.02
C GLY A 294 7.29 -11.13 -12.61
N ASN A 295 7.27 -9.79 -12.56
CA ASN A 295 7.24 -9.02 -11.32
C ASN A 295 6.08 -7.99 -11.28
N GLU A 296 5.13 -8.07 -12.21
CA GLU A 296 3.97 -7.18 -12.22
C GLU A 296 3.02 -7.52 -11.08
N PRO A 297 2.78 -6.59 -10.13
CA PRO A 297 2.04 -6.87 -8.90
C PRO A 297 0.61 -7.37 -9.15
N ALA A 298 -0.12 -6.74 -10.08
CA ALA A 298 -1.49 -7.12 -10.41
C ALA A 298 -1.58 -8.52 -11.04
N ILE A 299 -0.63 -8.86 -11.90
CA ILE A 299 -0.55 -10.18 -12.54
C ILE A 299 -0.19 -11.26 -11.53
N LEU A 300 0.84 -11.03 -10.69
CA LEU A 300 1.22 -11.97 -9.64
C LEU A 300 0.06 -12.28 -8.69
N ARG A 301 -0.70 -11.25 -8.30
CA ARG A 301 -1.94 -11.42 -7.51
C ARG A 301 -2.95 -12.30 -8.23
N ALA A 302 -3.20 -12.03 -9.51
CA ALA A 302 -4.17 -12.79 -10.30
C ALA A 302 -3.77 -14.27 -10.47
N VAL A 303 -2.47 -14.55 -10.72
CA VAL A 303 -1.93 -15.92 -10.78
C VAL A 303 -2.05 -16.63 -9.44
N ALA A 304 -1.77 -15.94 -8.33
CA ALA A 304 -1.89 -16.51 -6.99
C ALA A 304 -3.33 -16.93 -6.64
N LEU A 305 -4.30 -16.17 -7.12
CA LEU A 305 -5.74 -16.40 -6.87
C LEU A 305 -6.37 -17.42 -7.83
N ASP A 306 -5.73 -17.72 -8.95
CA ASP A 306 -6.30 -18.63 -9.94
C ASP A 306 -6.27 -20.09 -9.46
N THR A 307 -7.44 -20.64 -9.15
CA THR A 307 -7.59 -22.00 -8.60
C THR A 307 -7.35 -23.12 -9.59
N ALA A 308 -7.37 -22.86 -10.90
CA ALA A 308 -7.06 -23.84 -11.94
C ALA A 308 -5.55 -24.07 -12.09
N THR A 309 -4.75 -23.08 -11.65
CA THR A 309 -3.30 -23.11 -11.72
C THR A 309 -2.68 -24.01 -10.63
N PRO A 310 -1.60 -24.77 -10.94
CA PRO A 310 -0.92 -25.62 -9.97
C PRO A 310 -0.48 -24.84 -8.72
N THR A 311 -0.62 -25.46 -7.54
CA THR A 311 -0.33 -24.86 -6.24
C THR A 311 1.09 -24.30 -6.16
N GLU A 312 2.07 -24.92 -6.81
CA GLU A 312 3.45 -24.44 -6.86
C GLU A 312 3.57 -23.07 -7.54
N THR A 313 3.00 -22.91 -8.73
CA THR A 313 2.99 -21.65 -9.47
C THR A 313 2.26 -20.56 -8.68
N ARG A 314 1.11 -20.90 -8.08
CA ARG A 314 0.34 -19.99 -7.22
C ARG A 314 1.13 -19.54 -6.00
N LEU A 315 1.88 -20.44 -5.35
CA LEU A 315 2.71 -20.11 -4.19
C LEU A 315 3.87 -19.19 -4.56
N ILE A 316 4.55 -19.44 -5.69
CA ILE A 316 5.61 -18.57 -6.17
C ILE A 316 5.07 -17.15 -6.44
N ALA A 317 3.93 -17.05 -7.12
CA ALA A 317 3.27 -15.78 -7.39
C ALA A 317 2.81 -15.08 -6.10
N ALA A 318 2.22 -15.84 -5.16
CA ALA A 318 1.71 -15.31 -3.90
C ALA A 318 2.82 -14.74 -3.02
N GLU A 319 3.96 -15.45 -2.91
CA GLU A 319 5.12 -14.95 -2.14
C GLU A 319 5.68 -13.66 -2.72
N LYS A 320 5.83 -13.57 -4.05
CA LYS A 320 6.27 -12.35 -4.72
C LYS A 320 5.26 -11.21 -4.50
N ALA A 321 3.97 -11.48 -4.67
CA ALA A 321 2.92 -10.49 -4.50
C ALA A 321 2.79 -10.00 -3.05
N ASP A 322 2.92 -10.89 -2.04
CA ASP A 322 2.93 -10.52 -0.60
C ASP A 322 4.14 -9.64 -0.25
N GLN A 323 5.32 -9.93 -0.80
CA GLN A 323 6.53 -9.15 -0.54
C GLN A 323 6.38 -7.67 -0.90
N ILE A 324 5.71 -7.39 -2.00
CA ILE A 324 5.44 -6.02 -2.48
C ILE A 324 4.07 -5.50 -2.04
N GLY A 325 3.37 -6.20 -1.15
CA GLY A 325 2.08 -5.78 -0.59
C GLY A 325 0.90 -5.79 -1.57
N ALA A 326 1.02 -6.47 -2.73
CA ALA A 326 -0.05 -6.57 -3.72
C ALA A 326 -1.05 -7.70 -3.43
N LEU A 327 -0.77 -8.56 -2.46
CA LEU A 327 -1.63 -9.67 -2.05
C LEU A 327 -1.93 -9.58 -0.55
N ASP A 328 -3.16 -9.91 -0.17
CA ASP A 328 -3.47 -10.12 1.25
C ASP A 328 -2.70 -11.34 1.76
N THR A 329 -1.96 -11.15 2.84
CA THR A 329 -1.17 -12.20 3.50
C THR A 329 -2.03 -13.40 3.93
N GLU A 330 -3.36 -13.22 4.14
CA GLU A 330 -4.28 -14.33 4.42
C GLU A 330 -4.33 -15.34 3.29
N VAL A 331 -4.29 -14.89 2.03
CA VAL A 331 -4.25 -15.77 0.86
C VAL A 331 -2.99 -16.64 0.88
N LEU A 332 -1.84 -16.03 1.19
CA LEU A 332 -0.58 -16.78 1.29
C LEU A 332 -0.60 -17.77 2.47
N ARG A 333 -1.15 -17.39 3.63
CA ARG A 333 -1.35 -18.30 4.77
C ARG A 333 -2.23 -19.48 4.40
N HIS A 334 -3.33 -19.22 3.69
CA HIS A 334 -4.22 -20.27 3.22
C HIS A 334 -3.50 -21.23 2.28
N LEU A 335 -2.73 -20.73 1.31
CA LEU A 335 -1.94 -21.56 0.40
C LEU A 335 -0.92 -22.41 1.16
N TYR A 336 -0.21 -21.84 2.15
CA TYR A 336 0.71 -22.60 3.00
C TYR A 336 0.01 -23.71 3.80
N SER A 337 -1.21 -23.44 4.28
CA SER A 337 -1.99 -24.42 5.08
C SER A 337 -2.52 -25.57 4.24
N THR A 338 -2.82 -25.32 2.96
CA THR A 338 -3.47 -26.30 2.07
C THR A 338 -2.51 -27.12 1.22
N VAL A 339 -1.24 -26.71 1.12
CA VAL A 339 -0.25 -27.45 0.33
C VAL A 339 -0.03 -28.86 0.88
N THR A 340 -0.07 -29.87 0.01
CA THR A 340 0.18 -31.26 0.37
C THR A 340 1.67 -31.58 0.20
N PHE A 341 2.25 -32.22 1.21
CA PHE A 341 3.61 -32.75 1.15
C PHE A 341 3.52 -34.28 1.08
N SER A 342 4.23 -34.91 0.13
CA SER A 342 4.36 -36.36 0.07
C SER A 342 5.23 -36.85 1.24
N GLY A 343 4.92 -38.03 1.79
CA GLY A 343 5.32 -38.59 3.09
C GLY A 343 6.76 -38.38 3.58
N ASP A 344 7.76 -38.36 2.68
CA ASP A 344 9.18 -38.21 3.09
C ASP A 344 9.57 -36.80 3.54
N VAL A 345 8.76 -35.79 3.26
CA VAL A 345 9.09 -34.37 3.59
C VAL A 345 8.55 -33.98 4.97
N ALA A 346 7.48 -34.65 5.42
CA ALA A 346 6.87 -34.37 6.73
C ALA A 346 7.77 -34.85 7.91
N ASP A 347 8.58 -35.87 7.67
CA ASP A 347 9.46 -36.49 8.69
C ASP A 347 10.91 -35.94 8.66
N ARG A 348 11.27 -35.10 7.70
CA ARG A 348 12.61 -34.50 7.67
C ARG A 348 12.68 -33.29 8.58
N PRO A 349 13.70 -33.24 9.47
CA PRO A 349 13.95 -32.03 10.26
C PRO A 349 14.18 -30.85 9.31
N ILE A 350 13.68 -29.67 9.71
CA ILE A 350 13.80 -28.38 9.02
C ILE A 350 15.29 -27.93 8.82
N ASP A 351 16.21 -28.78 9.19
CA ASP A 351 17.66 -28.58 9.06
C ASP A 351 18.23 -28.88 7.66
N ASP A 352 17.36 -29.08 6.67
CA ASP A 352 17.82 -29.23 5.29
C ASP A 352 18.44 -27.90 4.82
N ALA A 353 19.68 -27.69 5.28
CA ALA A 353 20.53 -26.56 4.96
C ALA A 353 20.84 -26.46 3.45
N ALA A 354 20.46 -27.49 2.66
CA ALA A 354 20.71 -27.54 1.24
C ALA A 354 19.78 -26.64 0.42
N ASN A 355 18.57 -26.32 0.88
CA ASN A 355 17.71 -25.32 0.24
C ASN A 355 16.71 -24.65 1.20
N PRO A 356 17.15 -23.88 2.20
CA PRO A 356 16.25 -23.14 3.10
C PRO A 356 15.48 -22.01 2.37
N ALA A 357 15.74 -21.79 1.09
CA ALA A 357 15.23 -20.67 0.33
C ALA A 357 13.90 -20.95 -0.38
N GLY A 358 13.48 -22.22 -0.51
CA GLY A 358 12.31 -22.61 -1.29
C GLY A 358 10.98 -22.35 -0.54
N TRP A 359 9.91 -22.08 -1.29
CA TRP A 359 8.54 -21.95 -0.77
C TRP A 359 8.10 -23.20 0.02
N ARG A 360 8.57 -24.39 -0.36
CA ARG A 360 8.25 -25.68 0.31
C ARG A 360 8.68 -25.66 1.78
N SER A 361 9.90 -25.24 2.07
CA SER A 361 10.43 -25.16 3.44
C SER A 361 9.65 -24.13 4.28
N ARG A 362 9.26 -23.00 3.69
CA ARG A 362 8.47 -21.97 4.38
C ARG A 362 7.05 -22.46 4.69
N ALA A 363 6.38 -23.07 3.73
CA ALA A 363 5.06 -23.65 3.92
C ALA A 363 5.07 -24.79 4.95
N LEU A 364 6.09 -25.67 4.91
CA LEU A 364 6.25 -26.74 5.89
C LEU A 364 6.45 -26.19 7.30
N LEU A 365 7.36 -25.21 7.47
CA LEU A 365 7.61 -24.57 8.76
C LEU A 365 6.35 -23.91 9.32
N PHE A 366 5.58 -23.21 8.47
CA PHE A 366 4.31 -22.62 8.87
C PHE A 366 3.30 -23.66 9.35
N ARG A 367 3.11 -24.75 8.61
CA ARG A 367 2.18 -25.83 8.97
C ARG A 367 2.56 -26.52 10.28
N ILE A 368 3.86 -26.85 10.46
CA ILE A 368 4.33 -27.45 11.72
C ILE A 368 4.09 -26.50 12.89
N THR A 369 4.35 -25.19 12.69
CA THR A 369 4.12 -24.18 13.72
C THR A 369 2.64 -24.05 14.05
N GLN A 370 1.76 -24.07 13.05
CA GLN A 370 0.31 -24.00 13.21
C GLN A 370 -0.24 -25.22 13.96
N ALA A 371 0.28 -26.40 13.70
CA ALA A 371 -0.11 -27.64 14.33
C ALA A 371 0.47 -27.83 15.74
N GLN A 372 1.46 -27.02 16.15
CA GLN A 372 2.15 -27.18 17.43
C GLN A 372 1.27 -26.76 18.62
N PRO A 373 0.86 -27.68 19.53
CA PRO A 373 -0.01 -27.35 20.66
C PRO A 373 0.73 -26.68 21.81
N SER A 374 2.03 -26.97 22.01
CA SER A 374 2.83 -26.41 23.09
C SER A 374 3.22 -24.96 22.80
N ALA A 375 2.83 -24.02 23.65
CA ALA A 375 3.17 -22.60 23.50
C ALA A 375 4.69 -22.33 23.46
N PRO A 376 5.54 -22.93 24.33
CA PRO A 376 6.98 -22.76 24.22
C PRO A 376 7.56 -23.30 22.89
N ALA A 377 7.18 -24.51 22.48
CA ALA A 377 7.67 -25.07 21.23
C ALA A 377 7.16 -24.29 20.01
N ARG A 378 5.94 -23.78 20.03
CA ARG A 378 5.41 -22.87 19.01
C ARG A 378 6.22 -21.58 18.93
N ALA A 379 6.53 -20.97 20.07
CA ALA A 379 7.34 -19.76 20.14
C ALA A 379 8.76 -19.96 19.56
N GLU A 380 9.39 -21.12 19.81
CA GLU A 380 10.68 -21.48 19.23
C GLU A 380 10.61 -21.60 17.70
N LEU A 381 9.57 -22.25 17.17
CA LEU A 381 9.36 -22.39 15.73
C LEU A 381 9.09 -21.02 15.08
N ILE A 382 8.30 -20.15 15.70
CA ILE A 382 8.07 -18.77 15.25
C ILE A 382 9.38 -18.00 15.26
N ALA A 383 10.15 -18.05 16.34
CA ALA A 383 11.45 -17.39 16.42
C ALA A 383 12.44 -17.90 15.36
N LYS A 384 12.42 -19.20 15.04
CA LYS A 384 13.20 -19.78 13.93
C LYS A 384 12.75 -19.22 12.59
N ALA A 385 11.45 -19.18 12.32
CA ALA A 385 10.90 -18.63 11.09
C ALA A 385 11.27 -17.15 10.89
N LEU A 386 11.10 -16.33 11.93
CA LEU A 386 11.45 -14.91 11.91
C LEU A 386 12.95 -14.69 11.68
N ARG A 387 13.80 -15.48 12.30
CA ARG A 387 15.27 -15.45 12.08
C ARG A 387 15.64 -15.77 10.64
N LEU A 388 15.03 -16.81 10.06
CA LEU A 388 15.23 -17.17 8.65
C LEU A 388 14.70 -16.07 7.72
N GLY A 389 13.58 -15.44 8.06
CA GLY A 389 13.05 -14.27 7.37
C GLY A 389 14.02 -13.09 7.43
N GLN A 390 14.60 -12.81 8.60
CA GLN A 390 15.56 -11.73 8.78
C GLN A 390 16.85 -11.95 7.96
N GLN A 391 17.38 -13.17 7.92
CA GLN A 391 18.55 -13.49 7.10
C GLN A 391 18.35 -13.26 5.60
N ARG A 392 17.11 -13.25 5.16
CA ARG A 392 16.71 -13.00 3.76
C ARG A 392 16.21 -11.57 3.53
N GLY A 393 16.19 -10.70 4.56
CA GLY A 393 15.55 -9.40 4.54
C GLY A 393 14.01 -9.46 4.41
N GLN A 394 13.42 -10.59 4.74
CA GLN A 394 11.98 -10.82 4.67
C GLN A 394 11.35 -10.92 6.07
N PHE A 395 11.95 -10.27 7.07
CA PHE A 395 11.46 -10.36 8.45
C PHE A 395 10.00 -9.93 8.56
N ALA A 396 9.59 -8.84 7.90
CA ALA A 396 8.24 -8.33 8.02
C ALA A 396 7.20 -9.14 7.25
N ALA A 397 7.51 -9.56 6.04
CA ALA A 397 6.65 -10.49 5.33
C ALA A 397 6.44 -11.76 6.18
N THR A 398 7.53 -12.29 6.76
CA THR A 398 7.45 -13.42 7.70
C THR A 398 6.63 -13.06 8.94
N ALA A 399 6.82 -11.89 9.52
CA ALA A 399 6.08 -11.43 10.69
C ALA A 399 4.57 -11.33 10.41
N ARG A 400 4.16 -10.78 9.25
CA ARG A 400 2.76 -10.75 8.83
C ARG A 400 2.16 -12.15 8.73
N ILE A 401 2.90 -13.11 8.16
CA ILE A 401 2.45 -14.50 8.04
C ILE A 401 2.23 -15.13 9.42
N TYR A 402 3.14 -14.91 10.37
CA TYR A 402 3.12 -15.53 11.68
C TYR A 402 2.37 -14.73 12.76
N ALA A 403 1.97 -13.50 12.52
CA ALA A 403 1.29 -12.66 13.50
C ALA A 403 0.06 -13.32 14.16
N PRO A 404 -0.86 -13.98 13.41
CA PRO A 404 -1.99 -14.66 14.05
C PRO A 404 -1.56 -15.80 14.99
N LEU A 405 -0.44 -16.48 14.71
CA LEU A 405 0.09 -17.53 15.56
C LEU A 405 0.75 -16.95 16.83
N ILE A 406 1.35 -15.76 16.73
CA ILE A 406 1.87 -15.02 17.90
C ILE A 406 0.71 -14.57 18.79
N GLU A 407 -0.36 -14.02 18.20
CA GLU A 407 -1.57 -13.60 18.92
C GLU A 407 -2.27 -14.77 19.61
N ALA A 408 -2.30 -15.93 18.96
CA ALA A 408 -2.85 -17.16 19.52
C ALA A 408 -1.95 -17.84 20.58
N THR A 409 -0.74 -17.31 20.83
CA THR A 409 0.20 -17.84 21.81
C THR A 409 0.10 -17.00 23.10
N PRO A 410 -0.46 -17.54 24.23
CA PRO A 410 -0.62 -16.76 25.45
C PRO A 410 0.73 -16.32 26.01
N PRO A 411 0.95 -15.00 26.25
CA PRO A 411 2.16 -14.51 26.90
C PRO A 411 2.31 -15.09 28.33
N SER A 412 3.53 -15.44 28.71
CA SER A 412 3.83 -15.97 30.03
C SER A 412 5.29 -15.75 30.42
N ALA A 413 5.63 -15.87 31.71
CA ALA A 413 6.99 -15.76 32.20
C ALA A 413 7.95 -16.80 31.55
N GLN A 414 7.43 -17.97 31.14
CA GLN A 414 8.22 -18.98 30.43
C GLN A 414 8.63 -18.53 29.02
N LEU A 415 7.89 -17.57 28.45
CA LEU A 415 8.13 -17.00 27.11
C LEU A 415 8.88 -15.66 27.16
N ALA A 416 9.43 -15.27 28.31
CA ALA A 416 10.17 -14.00 28.44
C ALA A 416 11.30 -13.85 27.39
N GLY A 417 11.99 -14.94 27.03
CA GLY A 417 12.99 -14.95 25.97
C GLY A 417 12.43 -14.71 24.56
N PHE A 418 11.14 -14.95 24.36
CA PHE A 418 10.45 -14.74 23.09
C PHE A 418 9.72 -13.38 23.05
N ALA A 419 9.38 -12.79 24.20
CA ALA A 419 8.54 -11.60 24.28
C ALA A 419 9.04 -10.42 23.42
N GLY A 420 10.34 -10.11 23.47
CA GLY A 420 10.92 -9.06 22.62
C GLY A 420 10.83 -9.36 21.11
N ILE A 421 10.95 -10.63 20.74
CA ILE A 421 10.79 -11.07 19.34
C ILE A 421 9.31 -10.94 18.91
N ALA A 422 8.38 -11.33 19.80
CA ALA A 422 6.94 -11.20 19.56
C ALA A 422 6.54 -9.74 19.34
N VAL A 423 6.99 -8.82 20.22
CA VAL A 423 6.71 -7.38 20.09
C VAL A 423 7.25 -6.84 18.76
N ARG A 424 8.49 -7.16 18.38
CA ARG A 424 9.07 -6.73 17.09
C ARG A 424 8.29 -7.28 15.90
N ALA A 425 7.90 -8.55 15.95
CA ALA A 425 7.12 -9.18 14.88
C ALA A 425 5.71 -8.60 14.79
N LEU A 426 5.05 -8.35 15.91
CA LEU A 426 3.73 -7.73 15.95
C LEU A 426 3.79 -6.27 15.46
N LEU A 427 4.83 -5.51 15.82
CA LEU A 427 5.09 -4.20 15.25
C LEU A 427 5.24 -4.27 13.73
N ALA A 428 6.05 -5.20 13.27
CA ALA A 428 6.29 -5.44 11.86
C ALA A 428 5.03 -5.87 11.09
N ALA A 429 4.14 -6.56 11.75
CA ALA A 429 2.85 -6.93 11.20
C ALA A 429 1.77 -5.87 11.48
N GLY A 430 2.10 -4.79 12.22
CA GLY A 430 1.24 -3.68 12.64
C GLY A 430 0.10 -4.05 13.56
N ARG A 431 0.29 -5.10 14.26
CA ARG A 431 -0.67 -5.58 15.24
C ARG A 431 -0.45 -4.89 16.59
N ARG A 432 -0.60 -3.54 16.59
CA ARG A 432 -0.31 -2.68 17.75
C ARG A 432 -1.08 -3.10 19.01
N ASP A 433 -2.35 -3.46 18.86
CA ASP A 433 -3.20 -3.84 19.99
C ASP A 433 -2.70 -5.09 20.70
N ALA A 434 -2.08 -6.03 19.97
CA ALA A 434 -1.57 -7.27 20.51
C ALA A 434 -0.24 -7.11 21.29
N ILE A 435 0.46 -5.99 21.11
CA ILE A 435 1.76 -5.72 21.75
C ILE A 435 1.62 -5.59 23.27
N ALA A 436 0.56 -4.92 23.73
CA ALA A 436 0.32 -4.63 25.15
C ALA A 436 0.36 -5.89 26.03
N ALA A 437 -0.08 -7.02 25.51
CA ALA A 437 -0.07 -8.29 26.24
C ALA A 437 1.36 -8.85 26.46
N TRP A 438 2.31 -8.55 25.59
CA TRP A 438 3.68 -9.05 25.64
C TRP A 438 4.64 -8.15 26.43
N LEU A 439 4.35 -6.85 26.57
CA LEU A 439 5.24 -5.87 27.22
C LEU A 439 5.60 -6.25 28.66
N PRO A 440 4.68 -6.76 29.53
CA PRO A 440 5.03 -7.13 30.90
C PRO A 440 6.02 -8.31 30.98
N HIS A 441 6.16 -9.06 29.90
CA HIS A 441 7.04 -10.22 29.82
C HIS A 441 8.38 -9.92 29.13
N CYS A 442 8.55 -8.71 28.60
CA CYS A 442 9.83 -8.29 28.04
C CYS A 442 10.87 -8.12 29.15
N PRO A 443 12.07 -8.69 29.01
CA PRO A 443 13.14 -8.48 30.00
C PRO A 443 13.47 -7.00 30.13
N PRO A 444 13.77 -6.51 31.35
CA PRO A 444 14.24 -5.15 31.55
C PRO A 444 15.51 -4.87 30.72
N ALA A 445 15.72 -3.62 30.33
CA ALA A 445 16.90 -3.22 29.61
C ALA A 445 18.17 -3.65 30.37
N GLY A 446 19.09 -4.34 29.67
CA GLY A 446 20.34 -4.81 30.28
C GLY A 446 20.31 -6.19 30.95
N SER A 447 19.14 -6.84 31.07
CA SER A 447 19.04 -8.15 31.72
C SER A 447 19.66 -9.29 30.91
N ARG A 448 19.68 -9.19 29.58
CA ARG A 448 20.30 -10.15 28.65
C ARG A 448 20.84 -9.42 27.43
N ALA A 449 22.11 -9.63 27.12
CA ALA A 449 22.78 -8.95 26.00
C ALA A 449 22.28 -9.41 24.62
N ASP A 450 21.73 -10.62 24.54
CA ASP A 450 21.24 -11.25 23.30
C ASP A 450 19.83 -10.79 22.91
N ILE A 451 19.09 -10.11 23.81
CA ILE A 451 17.74 -9.60 23.54
C ILE A 451 17.80 -8.08 23.41
N ALA A 452 17.57 -7.60 22.19
CA ALA A 452 17.48 -6.17 21.94
C ALA A 452 16.26 -5.56 22.67
N PRO A 453 16.45 -4.46 23.46
CA PRO A 453 15.35 -3.81 24.14
C PRO A 453 14.33 -3.25 23.15
N VAL A 454 13.05 -3.35 23.47
CA VAL A 454 11.96 -2.89 22.57
C VAL A 454 11.60 -1.41 22.78
N TRP A 455 12.07 -0.78 23.87
CA TRP A 455 11.71 0.59 24.22
C TRP A 455 12.01 1.62 23.11
N PRO A 456 13.11 1.52 22.29
CA PRO A 456 13.33 2.48 21.22
C PRO A 456 12.22 2.47 20.18
N LEU A 457 11.75 1.26 19.82
CA LEU A 457 10.66 1.10 18.85
C LEU A 457 9.34 1.65 19.38
N LEU A 458 9.04 1.39 20.68
CA LEU A 458 7.84 1.93 21.33
C LEU A 458 7.87 3.45 21.35
N ARG A 459 9.06 4.03 21.60
CA ARG A 459 9.22 5.47 21.61
C ARG A 459 9.03 6.12 20.25
N LEU A 460 9.46 5.47 19.17
CA LEU A 460 9.21 5.96 17.81
C LEU A 460 7.73 5.93 17.42
N MET A 461 6.93 5.06 18.07
CA MET A 461 5.49 4.91 17.75
C MET A 461 4.60 6.00 18.33
N GLU A 462 4.97 6.55 19.48
CA GLU A 462 4.13 7.48 20.24
C GLU A 462 4.80 8.86 20.36
N ALA A 463 3.99 9.89 20.53
CA ALA A 463 4.50 11.22 20.82
C ALA A 463 4.92 11.32 22.30
N HIS A 464 6.13 11.81 22.57
CA HIS A 464 6.68 11.97 23.91
C HIS A 464 7.21 13.40 24.12
N GLU A 465 6.43 14.41 23.74
CA GLU A 465 6.87 15.82 23.76
C GLU A 465 7.34 16.29 25.14
N ASP A 466 6.70 15.78 26.21
CA ASP A 466 6.98 16.16 27.59
C ASP A 466 7.87 15.17 28.37
N ASP A 467 8.26 14.05 27.77
CA ASP A 467 9.05 12.99 28.42
C ASP A 467 10.28 12.61 27.57
N PRO A 468 11.36 13.41 27.56
CA PRO A 468 12.56 13.11 26.78
C PRO A 468 13.25 11.83 27.28
N PRO A 469 14.09 11.18 26.45
CA PRO A 469 14.89 10.03 26.88
C PRO A 469 15.69 10.38 28.15
N GLN A 470 15.68 9.47 29.13
CA GLN A 470 16.40 9.72 30.38
C GLN A 470 17.90 9.91 30.11
N PRO A 471 18.57 10.78 30.89
CA PRO A 471 20.01 10.98 30.75
C PRO A 471 20.79 9.67 30.82
N GLY A 472 21.60 9.39 29.78
CA GLY A 472 22.39 8.18 29.67
C GLY A 472 21.63 6.95 29.16
N GLN A 473 20.34 7.02 28.88
CA GLN A 473 19.54 5.88 28.37
C GLN A 473 20.00 5.46 26.96
N LEU A 474 20.26 6.42 26.08
CA LEU A 474 20.77 6.18 24.72
C LEU A 474 22.20 5.62 24.74
N SER A 475 23.08 6.23 25.55
CA SER A 475 24.44 5.73 25.80
C SER A 475 24.44 4.29 26.34
N ALA A 476 23.58 3.99 27.33
CA ALA A 476 23.47 2.65 27.89
C ALA A 476 23.01 1.62 26.83
N TRP A 477 22.05 2.01 25.98
CA TRP A 477 21.58 1.19 24.88
C TRP A 477 22.70 0.91 23.85
N LEU A 478 23.47 1.93 23.48
CA LEU A 478 24.62 1.77 22.58
C LEU A 478 25.70 0.85 23.19
N LYS A 479 26.09 1.10 24.45
CA LYS A 479 27.09 0.31 25.17
C LYS A 479 26.72 -1.16 25.30
N GLN A 480 25.44 -1.48 25.46
CA GLN A 480 24.95 -2.85 25.51
C GLN A 480 25.13 -3.58 24.16
N ARG A 481 25.02 -2.89 23.04
CA ARG A 481 25.07 -3.47 21.69
C ARG A 481 26.49 -3.53 21.10
N THR A 482 27.33 -2.60 21.48
CA THR A 482 28.70 -2.44 20.94
C THR A 482 29.57 -3.73 21.06
N PRO A 483 29.55 -4.50 22.18
CA PRO A 483 30.37 -5.71 22.28
C PRO A 483 29.99 -6.81 21.30
N LEU A 484 28.74 -6.81 20.83
CA LEU A 484 28.21 -7.84 19.91
C LEU A 484 28.59 -7.55 18.45
N GLN A 485 28.40 -6.32 18.01
CA GLN A 485 28.67 -5.88 16.62
C GLN A 485 28.93 -4.36 16.63
N PRO A 486 30.19 -3.91 16.87
CA PRO A 486 30.48 -2.50 17.14
C PRO A 486 30.09 -1.56 16.00
N ASP A 487 30.40 -1.90 14.75
CA ASP A 487 30.10 -1.04 13.60
C ASP A 487 28.60 -0.95 13.33
N ARG A 488 27.90 -2.08 13.44
CA ARG A 488 26.45 -2.13 13.29
C ARG A 488 25.74 -1.38 14.44
N ALA A 489 26.23 -1.50 15.67
CA ALA A 489 25.66 -0.81 16.83
C ALA A 489 25.70 0.72 16.66
N ARG A 490 26.82 1.25 16.12
CA ARG A 490 26.95 2.68 15.83
C ARG A 490 26.02 3.15 14.71
N ALA A 491 25.93 2.38 13.61
CA ALA A 491 25.01 2.69 12.51
C ALA A 491 23.55 2.69 12.98
N GLN A 492 23.19 1.71 13.81
CA GLN A 492 21.86 1.66 14.44
C GLN A 492 21.61 2.85 15.38
N ALA A 493 22.61 3.26 16.15
CA ALA A 493 22.50 4.42 17.05
C ALA A 493 22.35 5.72 16.27
N SER A 494 23.15 5.93 15.22
CA SER A 494 23.04 7.10 14.36
C SER A 494 21.64 7.22 13.73
N LEU A 495 21.10 6.10 13.25
CA LEU A 495 19.74 6.06 12.73
C LEU A 495 18.71 6.37 13.82
N LEU A 496 18.79 5.67 14.96
CA LEU A 496 17.83 5.85 16.06
C LEU A 496 17.82 7.29 16.58
N PHE A 497 19.00 7.87 16.84
CA PHE A 497 19.11 9.22 17.36
C PHE A 497 18.55 10.25 16.37
N GLY A 498 18.86 10.08 15.08
CA GLY A 498 18.29 10.91 14.03
C GLY A 498 16.76 10.78 13.95
N LEU A 499 16.21 9.56 14.02
CA LEU A 499 14.78 9.36 13.99
C LEU A 499 14.06 9.97 15.20
N LEU A 500 14.65 9.86 16.40
CA LEU A 500 14.11 10.48 17.60
C LEU A 500 14.06 12.01 17.44
N GLU A 501 15.16 12.65 16.99
CA GLU A 501 15.18 14.09 16.73
C GLU A 501 14.20 14.50 15.64
N ALA A 502 14.11 13.75 14.54
CA ALA A 502 13.16 14.02 13.46
C ALA A 502 11.71 14.00 13.96
N LEU A 503 11.42 13.14 14.94
CA LEU A 503 10.10 13.04 15.59
C LEU A 503 9.92 14.00 16.76
N GLY A 504 10.91 14.84 17.06
CA GLY A 504 10.84 15.93 18.04
C GLY A 504 11.40 15.61 19.42
N ASP A 505 11.98 14.44 19.61
CA ASP A 505 12.70 14.11 20.84
C ASP A 505 14.00 14.92 20.94
N LYS A 506 14.42 15.20 22.17
CA LYS A 506 15.68 15.89 22.42
C LYS A 506 16.79 14.87 22.68
N VAL A 507 17.63 14.61 21.67
CA VAL A 507 18.87 13.83 21.84
C VAL A 507 19.96 14.79 22.30
N ARG A 508 20.69 14.43 23.36
CA ARG A 508 21.73 15.29 23.93
C ARG A 508 22.98 15.27 23.08
N THR A 509 23.71 16.37 23.07
CA THR A 509 24.99 16.48 22.36
C THR A 509 25.99 15.41 22.80
N GLU A 510 26.02 15.07 24.11
CA GLU A 510 26.89 14.02 24.65
C GLU A 510 26.62 12.66 24.06
N ASP A 511 25.33 12.31 23.79
CA ASP A 511 24.96 11.03 23.15
C ASP A 511 25.46 10.98 21.69
N TRP A 512 25.41 12.12 20.97
CA TRP A 512 25.97 12.21 19.62
C TRP A 512 27.50 12.15 19.60
N LEU A 513 28.19 12.74 20.58
CA LEU A 513 29.65 12.73 20.67
C LEU A 513 30.19 11.27 20.81
N GLU A 514 29.48 10.40 21.53
CA GLU A 514 29.87 8.97 21.64
C GLU A 514 29.91 8.24 20.27
N LEU A 515 29.22 8.75 19.26
CA LEU A 515 29.22 8.16 17.91
C LEU A 515 30.37 8.66 17.02
N MET A 516 31.00 9.78 17.38
CA MET A 516 32.08 10.38 16.57
C MET A 516 33.40 9.60 16.64
N ASP A 517 33.57 8.75 17.64
CA ASP A 517 34.81 7.95 17.83
C ASP A 517 34.89 6.70 16.93
N GLY A 518 34.00 6.54 15.96
CA GLY A 518 33.92 5.37 15.08
C GLY A 518 34.34 5.61 13.63
N PRO A 519 34.40 4.55 12.83
CA PRO A 519 34.69 4.69 11.41
C PRO A 519 33.61 5.53 10.70
N THR A 520 34.07 6.43 9.82
CA THR A 520 33.23 7.45 9.17
C THR A 520 32.55 7.00 7.87
N VAL A 521 32.68 5.73 7.48
CA VAL A 521 32.24 5.28 6.15
C VAL A 521 31.06 4.33 6.26
N SER A 522 29.93 4.76 5.72
CA SER A 522 28.77 3.91 5.42
C SER A 522 28.56 3.88 3.92
N ALA A 523 28.48 2.70 3.32
CA ALA A 523 28.16 2.54 1.91
C ALA A 523 26.63 2.60 1.72
N THR A 524 26.06 3.80 1.82
CA THR A 524 24.63 4.05 1.68
C THR A 524 24.34 4.90 0.43
N THR A 525 23.13 4.79 -0.07
CA THR A 525 22.68 5.56 -1.24
C THR A 525 22.06 6.87 -0.80
N MET A 526 22.65 8.00 -1.22
CA MET A 526 22.09 9.33 -1.02
C MET A 526 21.15 9.69 -2.17
N PRO A 527 19.98 10.28 -1.90
CA PRO A 527 19.15 10.89 -2.94
C PRO A 527 19.90 11.97 -3.72
N GLN A 528 19.44 12.26 -4.94
CA GLN A 528 20.01 13.36 -5.72
C GLN A 528 19.91 14.68 -4.95
N PRO A 529 20.97 15.51 -4.91
CA PRO A 529 20.98 16.76 -4.16
C PRO A 529 19.81 17.71 -4.53
N ALA A 530 19.38 17.69 -5.79
CA ALA A 530 18.26 18.51 -6.27
C ALA A 530 16.93 18.09 -5.61
N LEU A 531 16.66 16.77 -5.49
CA LEU A 531 15.46 16.25 -4.81
C LEU A 531 15.48 16.65 -3.33
N TRP A 532 16.62 16.49 -2.70
CA TRP A 532 16.80 16.83 -1.30
C TRP A 532 16.59 18.33 -1.01
N HIS A 533 17.12 19.19 -1.88
CA HIS A 533 16.92 20.63 -1.80
C HIS A 533 15.44 21.01 -2.00
N ALA A 534 14.81 20.46 -3.05
CA ALA A 534 13.40 20.68 -3.34
C ALA A 534 12.50 20.25 -2.18
N GLN A 535 12.75 19.06 -1.59
CA GLN A 535 11.99 18.54 -0.45
C GLN A 535 12.06 19.48 0.77
N ARG A 536 13.26 20.00 1.09
CA ARG A 536 13.43 20.96 2.19
C ARG A 536 12.60 22.22 1.97
N ILE A 537 12.68 22.82 0.77
CA ILE A 537 11.92 24.03 0.44
C ILE A 537 10.42 23.76 0.48
N ALA A 538 9.96 22.65 -0.11
CA ALA A 538 8.55 22.30 -0.10
C ALA A 538 7.99 22.15 1.33
N ALA A 539 8.77 21.52 2.23
CA ALA A 539 8.39 21.36 3.62
C ALA A 539 8.38 22.70 4.39
N GLU A 540 9.41 23.53 4.22
CA GLU A 540 9.50 24.87 4.85
C GLU A 540 8.38 25.81 4.41
N GLU A 541 7.93 25.68 3.15
CA GLU A 541 6.80 26.44 2.58
C GLU A 541 5.44 25.76 2.81
N LEU A 542 5.39 24.67 3.58
CA LEU A 542 4.19 23.90 3.92
C LEU A 542 3.41 23.39 2.69
N ARG A 543 4.12 23.11 1.57
CA ARG A 543 3.54 22.49 0.38
C ARG A 543 3.42 20.99 0.59
N SER A 544 2.32 20.57 1.24
CA SER A 544 2.13 19.22 1.77
C SER A 544 2.24 18.12 0.70
N GLY A 545 1.52 18.22 -0.41
CA GLY A 545 1.55 17.20 -1.47
C GLY A 545 2.90 17.09 -2.18
N GLU A 546 3.56 18.23 -2.44
CA GLU A 546 4.90 18.23 -3.01
C GLU A 546 5.92 17.61 -2.05
N THR A 547 5.81 17.90 -0.75
CA THR A 547 6.66 17.29 0.27
C THR A 547 6.49 15.77 0.33
N VAL A 548 5.25 15.28 0.33
CA VAL A 548 4.95 13.84 0.30
C VAL A 548 5.51 13.19 -0.97
N LEU A 549 5.28 13.80 -2.14
CA LEU A 549 5.74 13.27 -3.40
C LEU A 549 7.28 13.20 -3.47
N LEU A 550 7.97 14.26 -3.05
CA LEU A 550 9.42 14.30 -2.99
C LEU A 550 9.99 13.33 -1.94
N ALA A 551 9.32 13.15 -0.80
CA ALA A 551 9.69 12.17 0.22
C ALA A 551 9.66 10.74 -0.33
N LEU A 552 8.57 10.37 -1.01
CA LEU A 552 8.41 9.06 -1.64
C LEU A 552 9.48 8.79 -2.71
N VAL A 553 9.70 9.76 -3.59
CA VAL A 553 10.73 9.64 -4.66
C VAL A 553 12.13 9.59 -4.07
N SER A 554 12.41 10.32 -2.98
CA SER A 554 13.72 10.32 -2.32
C SER A 554 14.04 8.99 -1.64
N LEU A 555 13.06 8.32 -1.06
CA LEU A 555 13.23 7.01 -0.44
C LEU A 555 13.32 5.89 -1.49
N GLY A 556 12.57 5.99 -2.58
CA GLY A 556 12.63 5.03 -3.68
C GLY A 556 12.30 3.59 -3.28
N ASP A 557 12.51 2.64 -4.21
CA ASP A 557 12.27 1.21 -3.99
C ASP A 557 13.27 0.57 -3.02
N GLY A 558 14.41 1.21 -2.78
CA GLY A 558 15.47 0.69 -1.91
C GLY A 558 15.25 0.93 -0.41
N PHE A 559 14.21 1.69 -0.03
CA PHE A 559 13.89 1.89 1.38
C PHE A 559 13.46 0.57 2.05
N PRO A 560 13.82 0.34 3.31
CA PRO A 560 14.61 1.19 4.21
C PRO A 560 16.12 0.87 4.24
N ASP A 561 16.57 -0.10 3.54
CA ASP A 561 17.85 -0.76 3.81
C ASP A 561 19.04 -0.17 3.06
N THR A 562 18.82 0.44 1.90
CA THR A 562 19.89 0.98 1.03
C THR A 562 20.02 2.50 1.13
N ILE A 563 19.15 3.16 1.91
CA ILE A 563 19.10 4.61 2.03
C ILE A 563 19.92 5.10 3.22
N ASP A 564 20.58 6.24 3.04
CA ASP A 564 21.35 6.88 4.09
C ASP A 564 20.45 7.31 5.27
N PRO A 565 20.85 7.07 6.53
CA PRO A 565 20.11 7.53 7.72
C PRO A 565 19.76 9.01 7.70
N THR A 566 20.62 9.87 7.13
CA THR A 566 20.37 11.31 7.01
C THR A 566 19.22 11.62 6.07
N ALA A 567 19.07 10.83 4.98
CA ALA A 567 17.95 10.97 4.06
C ALA A 567 16.64 10.55 4.74
N ILE A 568 16.66 9.46 5.51
CA ILE A 568 15.49 8.99 6.27
C ILE A 568 15.10 10.04 7.33
N TYR A 569 16.07 10.56 8.09
CA TYR A 569 15.87 11.66 9.04
C TYR A 569 15.12 12.83 8.37
N ARG A 570 15.61 13.28 7.22
CA ARG A 570 15.01 14.42 6.52
C ARG A 570 13.59 14.15 6.05
N VAL A 571 13.33 12.96 5.51
CA VAL A 571 12.00 12.58 5.10
C VAL A 571 11.04 12.59 6.28
N VAL A 572 11.41 11.97 7.39
CA VAL A 572 10.61 11.91 8.60
C VAL A 572 10.35 13.32 9.16
N ALA A 573 11.39 14.16 9.27
CA ALA A 573 11.25 15.54 9.73
C ALA A 573 10.38 16.40 8.80
N SER A 574 10.53 16.25 7.47
CA SER A 574 9.74 16.98 6.48
C SER A 574 8.26 16.60 6.51
N LEU A 575 7.95 15.31 6.62
CA LEU A 575 6.57 14.83 6.72
C LEU A 575 5.90 15.34 8.00
N ARG A 576 6.62 15.30 9.12
CA ARG A 576 6.11 15.83 10.38
C ARG A 576 5.85 17.35 10.30
N LEU A 577 6.75 18.10 9.66
CA LEU A 577 6.59 19.55 9.52
C LEU A 577 5.32 19.94 8.76
N VAL A 578 4.90 19.14 7.79
CA VAL A 578 3.68 19.36 7.01
C VAL A 578 2.45 18.63 7.56
N GLY A 579 2.52 18.07 8.79
CA GLY A 579 1.39 17.52 9.52
C GLY A 579 1.11 16.02 9.28
N PHE A 580 2.02 15.28 8.66
CA PHE A 580 1.90 13.83 8.46
C PHE A 580 2.67 13.05 9.55
N ASP A 581 2.31 13.29 10.81
CA ASP A 581 2.98 12.69 11.98
C ASP A 581 2.84 11.17 12.02
N GLU A 582 1.67 10.62 11.67
CA GLU A 582 1.43 9.17 11.68
C GLU A 582 2.31 8.46 10.64
N GLU A 583 2.40 9.02 9.44
CA GLU A 583 3.21 8.49 8.35
C GLU A 583 4.70 8.63 8.64
N ALA A 584 5.11 9.75 9.22
CA ALA A 584 6.48 9.99 9.66
C ALA A 584 6.92 8.94 10.69
N ARG A 585 6.08 8.66 11.71
CA ARG A 585 6.33 7.62 12.71
C ARG A 585 6.34 6.22 12.09
N ALA A 586 5.43 5.96 11.18
CA ALA A 586 5.37 4.70 10.45
C ALA A 586 6.70 4.42 9.74
N ILE A 587 7.18 5.36 8.94
CA ILE A 587 8.45 5.27 8.22
C ILE A 587 9.63 5.13 9.18
N ALA A 588 9.64 5.86 10.30
CA ALA A 588 10.69 5.80 11.31
C ALA A 588 10.78 4.40 11.96
N VAL A 589 9.64 3.81 12.34
CA VAL A 589 9.59 2.46 12.91
C VAL A 589 10.04 1.43 11.88
N GLU A 590 9.64 1.56 10.60
CA GLU A 590 10.10 0.68 9.52
C GLU A 590 11.62 0.70 9.39
N ALA A 591 12.18 1.88 9.28
CA ALA A 591 13.62 2.06 9.17
C ALA A 591 14.37 1.46 10.38
N ALA A 592 13.89 1.72 11.60
CA ALA A 592 14.49 1.22 12.83
C ALA A 592 14.48 -0.30 12.89
N LEU A 593 13.34 -0.92 12.56
CA LEU A 593 13.19 -2.37 12.56
C LEU A 593 14.05 -3.04 11.48
N ALA A 594 14.13 -2.49 10.26
CA ALA A 594 14.97 -3.01 9.20
C ALA A 594 16.46 -2.94 9.56
N ALA A 595 16.89 -1.84 10.17
CA ALA A 595 18.24 -1.71 10.70
C ALA A 595 18.51 -2.66 11.90
N GLY A 596 17.46 -3.21 12.53
CA GLY A 596 17.56 -4.08 13.71
C GLY A 596 17.79 -3.32 15.01
N VAL A 597 17.28 -2.09 15.09
CA VAL A 597 17.26 -1.25 16.31
C VAL A 597 16.47 -1.90 17.42
#